data_85421fb54dd187e00eb837dc3c5a7a19
#
_entry.id   85421fb54dd187e00eb837dc3c5a7a19
#
_cell.length_a   1.000
_cell.length_b   1.000
_cell.length_c   1.000
_cell.angle_alpha   90.00
_cell.angle_beta   90.00
_cell.angle_gamma   90.00
#
_symmetry.space_group_name_H-M   'P 1'
#
loop_
_entity.id
_entity.type
_entity.pdbx_description
1 polymer ?
#
loop_
_entity_poly.entity_id
_entity_poly.type
_entity_poly.pdbx_seq_one_letter_code
_entity_poly.pdbx_strand_id
1 'polypeptide(L)'
;MGINYIIAEINIGEKEIGKNIRIINSFEETKREDKREDSEDDYKYENEKEIKEKCIIKINNIIIPFNYYNKFNEKGKYKIEYLFNGILTKTNYMFNRCYSLTNINLSNFNTQNVTDMSYMFNKCYSLKNINLSNFNI
;
A
#
# COMPACT_ATOMS: atom_id res chain seq x y z
N MET A 1 8.82 -18.57 12.15
CA MET A 1 8.28 -17.22 12.02
C MET A 1 7.16 -17.19 11.01
N GLY A 2 6.07 -16.57 11.35
CA GLY A 2 4.96 -16.41 10.43
C GLY A 2 5.30 -15.51 9.26
N ILE A 3 4.65 -15.74 8.13
CA ILE A 3 4.73 -14.86 6.97
C ILE A 3 3.85 -13.65 7.25
N ASN A 4 4.37 -12.44 7.00
CA ASN A 4 3.64 -11.20 7.16
C ASN A 4 3.37 -10.63 5.77
N TYR A 5 2.09 -10.60 5.35
CA TYR A 5 1.77 -10.17 4.00
C TYR A 5 0.36 -9.63 3.88
N ILE A 6 0.14 -8.86 2.83
CA ILE A 6 -1.16 -8.33 2.43
C ILE A 6 -1.40 -8.75 0.99
N ILE A 7 -2.64 -9.15 0.68
CA ILE A 7 -3.06 -9.41 -0.69
C ILE A 7 -4.10 -8.37 -1.09
N ALA A 8 -3.91 -7.76 -2.25
CA ALA A 8 -4.83 -6.79 -2.79
C ALA A 8 -5.22 -7.14 -4.21
N GLU A 9 -6.34 -6.59 -4.66
CA GLU A 9 -6.79 -6.68 -6.04
C GLU A 9 -7.01 -5.29 -6.58
N ILE A 10 -6.51 -5.04 -7.78
CA ILE A 10 -6.82 -3.81 -8.53
C ILE A 10 -7.52 -4.18 -9.81
N ASN A 11 -8.41 -3.29 -10.26
CA ASN A 11 -9.09 -3.45 -11.53
C ASN A 11 -8.67 -2.30 -12.45
N ILE A 12 -8.07 -2.65 -13.59
CA ILE A 12 -7.57 -1.68 -14.57
C ILE A 12 -8.57 -1.60 -15.72
N GLY A 13 -9.15 -0.41 -15.90
CA GLY A 13 -10.03 -0.13 -17.04
C GLY A 13 -9.25 0.35 -18.25
N GLU A 14 -9.91 0.43 -19.40
CA GLU A 14 -9.27 0.83 -20.66
C GLU A 14 -8.58 2.18 -20.55
N LYS A 15 -9.18 3.14 -19.84
CA LYS A 15 -8.63 4.49 -19.71
C LYS A 15 -7.38 4.55 -18.85
N GLU A 16 -7.11 3.49 -18.08
CA GLU A 16 -5.99 3.43 -17.15
C GLU A 16 -4.76 2.74 -17.74
N ILE A 17 -4.91 2.08 -18.89
CA ILE A 17 -3.81 1.37 -19.55
C ILE A 17 -2.67 2.36 -19.86
N GLY A 18 -1.45 1.99 -19.47
CA GLY A 18 -0.25 2.79 -19.72
C GLY A 18 -0.05 3.96 -18.78
N LYS A 19 -0.98 4.19 -17.84
CA LYS A 19 -0.85 5.25 -16.85
C LYS A 19 -0.14 4.75 -15.60
N ASN A 20 0.43 5.67 -14.84
CA ASN A 20 0.98 5.34 -13.52
C ASN A 20 -0.17 5.12 -12.55
N ILE A 21 -0.30 3.90 -12.08
CA ILE A 21 -1.33 3.50 -11.11
C ILE A 21 -0.67 3.30 -9.76
N ARG A 22 -1.15 4.00 -8.74
CA ARG A 22 -0.62 3.86 -7.39
C ARG A 22 -1.00 2.50 -6.82
N ILE A 23 0.00 1.74 -6.38
CA ILE A 23 -0.21 0.43 -5.77
C ILE A 23 0.13 0.40 -4.29
N ILE A 24 0.92 1.33 -3.81
CA ILE A 24 1.28 1.51 -2.40
C ILE A 24 1.64 2.97 -2.19
N ASN A 25 1.72 3.41 -0.94
CA ASN A 25 2.04 4.80 -0.65
C ASN A 25 2.80 4.90 0.69
N SER A 26 3.17 6.10 1.06
CA SER A 26 3.78 6.40 2.35
C SER A 26 3.41 7.83 2.74
N PHE A 27 3.71 8.20 3.98
CA PHE A 27 3.56 9.58 4.42
C PHE A 27 4.41 10.52 3.57
N GLU A 28 5.68 10.18 3.34
CA GLU A 28 6.60 11.03 2.58
C GLU A 28 6.17 11.21 1.13
N GLU A 29 5.67 10.14 0.50
CA GLU A 29 5.18 10.25 -0.87
C GLU A 29 3.93 11.14 -0.96
N THR A 30 3.03 11.03 -0.01
CA THR A 30 1.86 11.91 0.07
C THR A 30 2.30 13.37 0.22
N LYS A 31 3.27 13.62 1.07
CA LYS A 31 3.81 14.96 1.29
C LYS A 31 4.41 15.53 0.00
N ARG A 32 5.18 14.72 -0.74
CA ARG A 32 5.76 15.11 -2.04
C ARG A 32 4.68 15.46 -3.05
N GLU A 33 3.66 14.60 -3.15
CA GLU A 33 2.55 14.82 -4.08
C GLU A 33 1.81 16.11 -3.77
N ASP A 34 1.60 16.40 -2.49
CA ASP A 34 0.91 17.62 -2.05
C ASP A 34 1.82 18.86 -2.06
N LYS A 35 3.09 18.68 -2.37
CA LYS A 35 4.08 19.77 -2.35
C LYS A 35 4.10 20.49 -1.00
N ARG A 36 3.88 19.75 0.06
CA ARG A 36 3.83 20.29 1.41
C ARG A 36 5.25 20.54 1.92
N GLU A 37 5.44 21.67 2.59
CA GLU A 37 6.73 21.99 3.20
C GLU A 37 7.03 21.07 4.37
N ASP A 38 8.31 20.86 4.67
CA ASP A 38 8.74 20.06 5.81
C ASP A 38 8.38 20.76 7.12
N SER A 39 8.02 19.96 8.12
CA SER A 39 7.72 20.41 9.47
C SER A 39 8.61 19.66 10.46
N GLU A 40 8.95 20.31 11.57
CA GLU A 40 9.75 19.67 12.64
C GLU A 40 9.14 18.38 13.16
N ASP A 41 7.81 18.28 13.10
CA ASP A 41 7.07 17.13 13.64
C ASP A 41 6.92 15.98 12.65
N ASP A 42 7.38 16.15 11.40
CA ASP A 42 7.18 15.14 10.35
C ASP A 42 7.83 13.80 10.70
N TYR A 43 8.93 13.81 11.45
CA TYR A 43 9.61 12.57 11.83
C TYR A 43 8.69 11.55 12.51
N LYS A 44 7.65 12.02 13.19
CA LYS A 44 6.67 11.17 13.89
C LYS A 44 5.87 10.31 12.94
N TYR A 45 5.72 10.75 11.69
CA TYR A 45 4.84 10.12 10.70
C TYR A 45 5.61 9.42 9.59
N GLU A 46 6.91 9.62 9.51
CA GLU A 46 7.74 9.06 8.44
C GLU A 46 7.76 7.54 8.50
N ASN A 47 7.49 6.89 7.36
CA ASN A 47 7.45 5.44 7.27
C ASN A 47 7.98 4.90 5.94
N GLU A 48 8.44 5.78 5.03
CA GLU A 48 8.92 5.37 3.71
C GLU A 48 10.10 4.41 3.80
N LYS A 49 11.07 4.71 4.65
CA LYS A 49 12.26 3.87 4.80
C LYS A 49 11.89 2.46 5.23
N GLU A 50 11.03 2.34 6.24
CA GLU A 50 10.60 1.05 6.75
C GLU A 50 9.85 0.26 5.67
N ILE A 51 8.94 0.91 4.97
CA ILE A 51 8.15 0.26 3.92
C ILE A 51 9.08 -0.24 2.80
N LYS A 52 9.98 0.61 2.31
CA LYS A 52 10.88 0.24 1.21
C LYS A 52 11.85 -0.88 1.58
N GLU A 53 12.37 -0.85 2.81
CA GLU A 53 13.31 -1.87 3.25
C GLU A 53 12.66 -3.24 3.46
N LYS A 54 11.40 -3.26 3.89
CA LYS A 54 10.75 -4.51 4.30
C LYS A 54 9.80 -5.09 3.26
N CYS A 55 9.36 -4.31 2.28
CA CYS A 55 8.30 -4.74 1.37
C CYS A 55 8.83 -5.27 0.05
N ILE A 56 8.43 -6.48 -0.30
CA ILE A 56 8.61 -7.07 -1.63
C ILE A 56 7.23 -7.11 -2.27
N ILE A 57 7.12 -6.65 -3.51
CA ILE A 57 5.85 -6.58 -4.24
C ILE A 57 5.84 -7.61 -5.36
N LYS A 58 4.74 -8.37 -5.44
CA LYS A 58 4.45 -9.26 -6.56
C LYS A 58 3.17 -8.83 -7.24
N ILE A 59 3.17 -8.80 -8.56
CA ILE A 59 1.96 -8.60 -9.36
C ILE A 59 1.74 -9.85 -10.19
N ASN A 60 0.60 -10.50 -9.98
CA ASN A 60 0.27 -11.79 -10.64
C ASN A 60 1.44 -12.78 -10.53
N ASN A 61 1.97 -12.92 -9.31
CA ASN A 61 3.05 -13.85 -8.92
C ASN A 61 4.43 -13.49 -9.47
N ILE A 62 4.60 -12.31 -10.07
CA ILE A 62 5.89 -11.85 -10.59
C ILE A 62 6.43 -10.76 -9.67
N ILE A 63 7.65 -10.96 -9.16
CA ILE A 63 8.30 -9.96 -8.30
C ILE A 63 8.69 -8.76 -9.15
N ILE A 64 8.33 -7.57 -8.66
CA ILE A 64 8.73 -6.31 -9.28
C ILE A 64 9.60 -5.51 -8.31
N PRO A 65 10.46 -4.60 -8.80
CA PRO A 65 11.16 -3.67 -7.92
C PRO A 65 10.16 -2.81 -7.16
N PHE A 66 10.47 -2.44 -5.93
CA PHE A 66 9.59 -1.55 -5.18
C PHE A 66 9.36 -0.26 -5.96
N ASN A 67 8.08 0.11 -6.07
CA ASN A 67 7.67 1.39 -6.65
C ASN A 67 6.29 1.73 -6.08
N TYR A 68 6.03 2.99 -5.89
CA TYR A 68 4.70 3.43 -5.49
C TYR A 68 3.69 3.25 -6.61
N TYR A 69 4.15 3.22 -7.87
CA TYR A 69 3.31 3.15 -9.05
C TYR A 69 3.71 2.00 -9.94
N ASN A 70 2.75 1.50 -10.71
CA ASN A 70 3.00 0.53 -11.76
C ASN A 70 2.16 0.86 -12.99
N LYS A 71 2.70 0.63 -14.18
CA LYS A 71 1.96 0.75 -15.43
C LYS A 71 1.48 -0.63 -15.84
N PHE A 72 0.22 -0.71 -16.24
CA PHE A 72 -0.38 -1.95 -16.70
C PHE A 72 -0.69 -1.83 -18.19
N ASN A 73 -0.34 -2.86 -18.97
CA ASN A 73 -0.48 -2.85 -20.42
C ASN A 73 -1.82 -3.36 -20.90
N GLU A 74 -2.57 -4.03 -20.05
CA GLU A 74 -3.85 -4.62 -20.40
C GLU A 74 -4.89 -4.32 -19.31
N LYS A 75 -6.15 -4.21 -19.71
CA LYS A 75 -7.25 -4.09 -18.75
C LYS A 75 -7.48 -5.42 -18.04
N GLY A 76 -8.09 -5.38 -16.88
CA GLY A 76 -8.46 -6.54 -16.12
C GLY A 76 -8.11 -6.44 -14.65
N LYS A 77 -8.25 -7.57 -13.98
CA LYS A 77 -7.95 -7.67 -12.55
C LYS A 77 -6.54 -8.19 -12.34
N TYR A 78 -5.85 -7.57 -11.40
CA TYR A 78 -4.48 -7.96 -11.03
C TYR A 78 -4.43 -8.22 -9.54
N LYS A 79 -3.78 -9.32 -9.16
CA LYS A 79 -3.48 -9.62 -7.77
C LYS A 79 -2.14 -9.00 -7.42
N ILE A 80 -2.11 -8.24 -6.31
CA ILE A 80 -0.89 -7.66 -5.80
C ILE A 80 -0.63 -8.25 -4.43
N GLU A 81 0.58 -8.75 -4.22
CA GLU A 81 1.01 -9.26 -2.93
C GLU A 81 2.10 -8.38 -2.38
N TYR A 82 1.92 -7.96 -1.14
CA TYR A 82 2.90 -7.16 -0.40
C TYR A 82 3.48 -8.07 0.68
N LEU A 83 4.72 -8.51 0.49
CA LEU A 83 5.39 -9.44 1.40
C LEU A 83 6.36 -8.64 2.26
N PHE A 84 6.20 -8.73 3.57
CA PHE A 84 7.01 -7.95 4.50
C PHE A 84 8.04 -8.83 5.22
N ASN A 85 9.28 -8.38 5.19
CA ASN A 85 10.35 -9.00 5.96
C ASN A 85 10.35 -8.37 7.35
N GLY A 86 9.64 -9.02 8.28
CA GLY A 86 9.48 -8.52 9.64
C GLY A 86 8.16 -7.80 9.85
N ILE A 87 8.06 -7.10 10.95
CA ILE A 87 6.84 -6.43 11.41
C ILE A 87 7.00 -4.93 11.24
N LEU A 88 5.98 -4.28 10.67
CA LEU A 88 5.95 -2.83 10.49
C LEU A 88 5.53 -2.12 11.78
N THR A 89 5.99 -0.89 11.96
CA THR A 89 5.61 -0.05 13.09
C THR A 89 4.65 1.06 12.71
N LYS A 90 4.63 1.47 11.45
CA LYS A 90 3.76 2.54 10.95
C LYS A 90 3.24 2.20 9.58
N THR A 91 1.91 2.14 9.46
CA THR A 91 1.23 1.91 8.19
C THR A 91 0.38 3.10 7.76
N ASN A 92 0.57 4.23 8.42
CA ASN A 92 -0.12 5.46 8.06
C ASN A 92 0.14 5.81 6.59
N TYR A 93 -0.90 6.19 5.88
CA TYR A 93 -0.87 6.53 4.46
C TYR A 93 -0.46 5.40 3.51
N MET A 94 -0.32 4.15 3.99
CA MET A 94 0.28 3.08 3.18
C MET A 94 -0.49 2.75 1.90
N PHE A 95 -1.80 2.94 1.89
CA PHE A 95 -2.63 2.78 0.68
C PHE A 95 -3.41 4.05 0.36
N ASN A 96 -2.99 5.18 0.92
CA ASN A 96 -3.64 6.45 0.66
C ASN A 96 -3.65 6.75 -0.84
N ARG A 97 -4.82 7.09 -1.37
CA ARG A 97 -5.02 7.43 -2.78
C ARG A 97 -4.74 6.29 -3.77
N CYS A 98 -4.86 5.06 -3.31
CA CYS A 98 -4.84 3.90 -4.21
C CYS A 98 -6.22 3.78 -4.84
N TYR A 99 -6.48 4.62 -5.85
CA TYR A 99 -7.81 4.79 -6.45
C TYR A 99 -8.34 3.53 -7.15
N SER A 100 -7.44 2.69 -7.65
CA SER A 100 -7.82 1.49 -8.41
C SER A 100 -7.93 0.23 -7.54
N LEU A 101 -7.63 0.35 -6.25
CA LEU A 101 -7.68 -0.75 -5.31
C LEU A 101 -9.15 -1.13 -5.04
N THR A 102 -9.52 -2.38 -5.32
CA THR A 102 -10.90 -2.84 -5.18
C THR A 102 -11.11 -3.76 -3.98
N ASN A 103 -10.12 -4.57 -3.65
CA ASN A 103 -10.18 -5.51 -2.54
C ASN A 103 -8.83 -5.53 -1.82
N ILE A 104 -8.88 -5.70 -0.50
CA ILE A 104 -7.67 -5.88 0.28
C ILE A 104 -7.93 -6.90 1.39
N ASN A 105 -7.00 -7.82 1.56
CA ASN A 105 -7.07 -8.85 2.59
C ASN A 105 -5.91 -8.66 3.55
N LEU A 106 -6.23 -8.23 4.77
CA LEU A 106 -5.29 -7.98 5.85
C LEU A 106 -5.25 -9.12 6.87
N SER A 107 -5.90 -10.25 6.58
CA SER A 107 -6.02 -11.33 7.55
C SER A 107 -4.67 -11.96 7.93
N ASN A 108 -3.66 -11.80 7.09
CA ASN A 108 -2.31 -12.32 7.34
C ASN A 108 -1.29 -11.20 7.62
N PHE A 109 -1.78 -10.00 7.88
CA PHE A 109 -0.92 -8.87 8.18
C PHE A 109 -0.77 -8.72 9.69
N ASN A 110 0.47 -8.71 10.16
CA ASN A 110 0.77 -8.61 11.58
C ASN A 110 0.83 -7.14 12.00
N THR A 111 -0.12 -6.73 12.83
CA THR A 111 -0.21 -5.35 13.32
C THR A 111 0.33 -5.18 14.74
N GLN A 112 0.99 -6.21 15.28
CA GLN A 112 1.40 -6.25 16.68
C GLN A 112 2.17 -5.01 17.14
N ASN A 113 3.05 -4.49 16.28
CA ASN A 113 3.88 -3.33 16.61
C ASN A 113 3.46 -2.05 15.89
N VAL A 114 2.30 -2.06 15.22
CA VAL A 114 1.85 -0.88 14.48
C VAL A 114 1.28 0.14 15.46
N THR A 115 1.86 1.34 15.47
CA THR A 115 1.46 2.42 16.36
C THR A 115 0.68 3.53 15.66
N ASP A 116 0.71 3.56 14.33
CA ASP A 116 0.02 4.60 13.55
C ASP A 116 -0.53 3.98 12.26
N MET A 117 -1.86 4.01 12.11
CA MET A 117 -2.59 3.53 10.94
C MET A 117 -3.39 4.64 10.29
N SER A 118 -3.13 5.90 10.67
CA SER A 118 -3.94 7.02 10.19
C SER A 118 -3.85 7.15 8.67
N TYR A 119 -4.95 7.46 8.04
CA TYR A 119 -5.07 7.66 6.59
C TYR A 119 -4.64 6.45 5.75
N MET A 120 -4.59 5.26 6.33
CA MET A 120 -4.10 4.07 5.64
C MET A 120 -4.86 3.79 4.34
N PHE A 121 -6.18 3.97 4.36
CA PHE A 121 -7.04 3.73 3.20
C PHE A 121 -7.77 4.98 2.73
N ASN A 122 -7.23 6.15 3.05
CA ASN A 122 -7.86 7.41 2.69
C ASN A 122 -7.96 7.53 1.17
N LYS A 123 -9.14 7.93 0.67
CA LYS A 123 -9.41 8.13 -0.76
C LYS A 123 -9.22 6.88 -1.62
N CYS A 124 -9.34 5.68 -1.05
CA CYS A 124 -9.41 4.45 -1.83
C CYS A 124 -10.83 4.31 -2.38
N TYR A 125 -11.16 5.11 -3.40
CA TYR A 125 -12.55 5.27 -3.85
C TYR A 125 -13.17 4.03 -4.47
N SER A 126 -12.35 3.11 -4.99
CA SER A 126 -12.84 1.88 -5.61
C SER A 126 -12.90 0.71 -4.63
N LEU A 127 -12.46 0.91 -3.39
CA LEU A 127 -12.36 -0.18 -2.42
C LEU A 127 -13.74 -0.64 -1.98
N LYS A 128 -14.04 -1.92 -2.22
CA LYS A 128 -15.33 -2.53 -1.93
C LYS A 128 -15.27 -3.51 -0.78
N ASN A 129 -14.17 -4.23 -0.64
CA ASN A 129 -14.01 -5.28 0.35
C ASN A 129 -12.70 -5.15 1.09
N ILE A 130 -12.79 -5.17 2.42
CA ILE A 130 -11.62 -5.21 3.30
C ILE A 130 -11.82 -6.39 4.25
N ASN A 131 -10.84 -7.31 4.28
CA ASN A 131 -10.86 -8.38 5.26
C ASN A 131 -9.94 -8.01 6.42
N LEU A 132 -10.54 -7.71 7.56
CA LEU A 132 -9.86 -7.29 8.77
C LEU A 132 -9.87 -8.36 9.86
N SER A 133 -10.12 -9.62 9.51
CA SER A 133 -10.39 -10.68 10.49
C SER A 133 -9.28 -10.86 11.54
N ASN A 134 -8.03 -10.55 11.19
CA ASN A 134 -6.90 -10.61 12.12
C ASN A 134 -6.30 -9.24 12.42
N PHE A 135 -7.01 -8.19 12.03
CA PHE A 135 -6.52 -6.83 12.19
C PHE A 135 -6.79 -6.37 13.62
N ASN A 136 -5.73 -6.05 14.35
CA ASN A 136 -5.84 -5.57 15.73
C ASN A 136 -5.75 -4.05 15.73
N ILE A 137 -6.88 -3.44 16.04
CA ILE A 137 -6.98 -1.98 16.02
C ILE A 137 -6.78 -1.42 17.42
#